data_d6ddc8741ea54a55ec2c9f811baef4c1
#
_entry.id   d6ddc8741ea54a55ec2c9f811baef4c1
#
_cell.length_a   1.000
_cell.length_b   1.000
_cell.length_c   1.000
_cell.angle_alpha   90.00
_cell.angle_beta   90.00
_cell.angle_gamma   90.00
#
_symmetry.space_group_name_H-M   'P 1'
#
loop_
_entity.id
_entity.type
_entity.pdbx_description
1 polymer ?
#
loop_
_entity_poly.entity_id
_entity_poly.type
_entity_poly.pdbx_seq_one_letter_code
_entity_poly.pdbx_strand_id
1 'polypeptide(L)'
;MLGRARVIADYQFGAGAGAGLFPDDCRFVLSQTGRIRQVLLGEARLATLRAYDGRLTLSIAGAARLREAIAPPAYRVGIDPSVSEFIPKAKTGFAKHVVAADPGIRAGDEVLLVTGEDGLLATGTALLSGGEMLSFNYGPAVKIREGRESGCSQEK
;
A
#
# COMPACT_ATOMS: atom_id res chain seq x y z
N MET A 1 16.71 5.85 14.28
CA MET A 1 16.08 5.78 12.96
C MET A 1 14.76 5.03 12.97
N LEU A 2 14.72 3.93 13.66
CA LEU A 2 13.50 3.14 13.72
C LEU A 2 12.34 3.95 14.29
N GLY A 3 12.58 4.67 15.38
CA GLY A 3 11.54 5.49 15.96
C GLY A 3 11.00 6.54 15.00
N ARG A 4 11.91 7.16 14.24
CA ARG A 4 11.48 8.18 13.27
C ARG A 4 10.66 7.56 12.16
N ALA A 5 11.07 6.41 11.64
CA ALA A 5 10.32 5.72 10.58
C ALA A 5 8.93 5.34 11.07
N ARG A 6 8.84 4.86 12.29
CA ARG A 6 7.54 4.47 12.86
C ARG A 6 6.62 5.67 13.06
N VAL A 7 7.17 6.80 13.49
CA VAL A 7 6.36 8.02 13.64
C VAL A 7 5.82 8.47 12.29
N ILE A 8 6.63 8.42 11.25
CA ILE A 8 6.19 8.79 9.91
C ILE A 8 5.03 7.89 9.46
N ALA A 9 5.16 6.59 9.70
CA ALA A 9 4.11 5.64 9.31
C ALA A 9 2.84 5.86 10.12
N ASP A 10 2.97 6.11 11.42
CA ASP A 10 1.80 6.41 12.26
C ASP A 10 1.08 7.66 11.78
N TYR A 11 1.85 8.67 11.41
CA TYR A 11 1.26 9.92 10.92
C TYR A 11 0.51 9.68 9.61
N GLN A 12 1.11 8.90 8.72
CA GLN A 12 0.52 8.69 7.39
C GLN A 12 -0.65 7.72 7.41
N PHE A 13 -0.55 6.63 8.17
CA PHE A 13 -1.52 5.52 8.10
C PHE A 13 -2.36 5.35 9.36
N GLY A 14 -1.99 6.00 10.45
CA GLY A 14 -2.73 5.89 11.69
C GLY A 14 -1.92 5.24 12.80
N ALA A 15 -2.35 5.45 14.03
CA ALA A 15 -1.66 4.97 15.21
C ALA A 15 -1.48 3.44 15.14
N GLY A 16 -0.30 2.99 15.46
CA GLY A 16 0.02 1.56 15.44
C GLY A 16 0.56 1.06 14.11
N ALA A 17 0.40 1.83 13.04
CA ALA A 17 0.90 1.40 11.73
C ALA A 17 2.41 1.24 11.74
N GLY A 18 3.12 2.15 12.39
CA GLY A 18 4.57 2.11 12.39
C GLY A 18 5.14 0.87 13.04
N ALA A 19 4.58 0.47 14.18
CA ALA A 19 5.07 -0.72 14.87
C ALA A 19 4.82 -1.99 14.06
N GLY A 20 3.68 -2.06 13.39
CA GLY A 20 3.37 -3.23 12.56
C GLY A 20 4.13 -3.25 11.26
N LEU A 21 4.36 -2.08 10.66
CA LEU A 21 5.05 -1.99 9.38
C LEU A 21 6.54 -2.22 9.52
N PHE A 22 7.16 -1.67 10.57
CA PHE A 22 8.61 -1.70 10.74
C PHE A 22 8.99 -2.43 12.02
N PRO A 23 9.34 -3.72 11.94
CA PRO A 23 9.82 -4.44 13.13
C PRO A 23 11.22 -3.98 13.56
N ASP A 24 11.66 -4.50 14.70
CA ASP A 24 12.89 -4.01 15.34
C ASP A 24 14.15 -4.25 14.52
N ASP A 25 14.16 -5.28 13.68
CA ASP A 25 15.37 -5.65 12.94
C ASP A 25 15.39 -5.08 11.52
N CYS A 26 14.64 -4.01 11.28
CA CYS A 26 14.71 -3.30 10.01
C CYS A 26 16.07 -2.64 9.81
N ARG A 27 16.49 -2.58 8.54
CA ARG A 27 17.68 -1.86 8.12
C ARG A 27 17.25 -0.64 7.33
N PHE A 28 18.14 0.35 7.26
CA PHE A 28 17.81 1.63 6.62
C PHE A 28 18.85 1.98 5.58
N VAL A 29 18.39 2.40 4.42
CA VAL A 29 19.24 2.99 3.39
C VAL A 29 19.08 4.49 3.47
N LEU A 30 20.21 5.20 3.59
CA LEU A 30 20.19 6.63 3.80
C LEU A 30 20.62 7.38 2.54
N SER A 31 20.13 8.60 2.41
CA SER A 31 20.61 9.52 1.38
C SER A 31 21.96 10.04 1.73
N GLN A 32 22.58 10.79 0.82
CA GLN A 32 23.88 11.41 1.08
C GLN A 32 23.81 12.39 2.25
N THR A 33 22.64 12.93 2.52
CA THR A 33 22.48 13.89 3.63
C THR A 33 22.01 13.22 4.92
N GLY A 34 22.01 11.88 4.98
CA GLY A 34 21.65 11.16 6.18
C GLY A 34 20.17 10.95 6.40
N ARG A 35 19.34 11.24 5.41
CA ARG A 35 17.90 11.02 5.53
C ARG A 35 17.56 9.60 5.15
N ILE A 36 16.54 9.05 5.79
CA ILE A 36 16.05 7.71 5.46
C ILE A 36 15.49 7.74 4.05
N ARG A 37 15.95 6.82 3.20
CA ARG A 37 15.44 6.64 1.86
C ARG A 37 14.59 5.39 1.73
N GLN A 38 15.06 4.29 2.30
CA GLN A 38 14.37 3.01 2.22
C GLN A 38 14.45 2.30 3.54
N VAL A 39 13.45 1.48 3.83
CA VAL A 39 13.43 0.61 5.00
C VAL A 39 13.34 -0.82 4.50
N LEU A 40 14.25 -1.66 4.97
CA LEU A 40 14.34 -3.05 4.54
C LEU A 40 14.22 -3.99 5.72
N LEU A 41 13.67 -5.16 5.46
CA LEU A 41 13.63 -6.26 6.41
C LEU A 41 14.24 -7.45 5.70
N GLY A 42 15.44 -7.87 6.16
CA GLY A 42 16.20 -8.85 5.40
C GLY A 42 16.55 -8.27 4.04
N GLU A 43 16.22 -8.99 2.99
CA GLU A 43 16.45 -8.51 1.64
C GLU A 43 15.24 -7.84 1.02
N ALA A 44 14.12 -7.83 1.74
CA ALA A 44 12.89 -7.24 1.21
C ALA A 44 12.83 -5.76 1.57
N ARG A 45 12.56 -4.93 0.55
CA ARG A 45 12.28 -3.53 0.81
C ARG A 45 10.83 -3.42 1.27
N LEU A 46 10.61 -2.76 2.40
CA LEU A 46 9.26 -2.56 2.92
C LEU A 46 8.67 -1.25 2.42
N ALA A 47 9.47 -0.20 2.41
CA ALA A 47 8.96 1.12 2.08
C ALA A 47 10.07 2.00 1.54
N THR A 48 9.68 3.01 0.78
CA THR A 48 10.55 4.08 0.30
C THR A 48 9.99 5.40 0.81
N LEU A 49 10.84 6.24 1.37
CA LEU A 49 10.45 7.56 1.83
C LEU A 49 10.74 8.56 0.71
N ARG A 50 9.69 9.18 0.18
CA ARG A 50 9.84 10.11 -0.92
C ARG A 50 10.49 11.39 -0.43
N ALA A 51 11.49 11.86 -1.18
CA ALA A 51 12.27 13.03 -0.76
C ALA A 51 11.45 14.31 -0.78
N TYR A 52 10.51 14.43 -1.71
CA TYR A 52 9.85 15.72 -1.92
C TYR A 52 8.69 15.96 -0.95
N ASP A 53 8.07 14.93 -0.39
CA ASP A 53 6.93 15.15 0.50
C ASP A 53 7.04 14.37 1.80
N GLY A 54 8.06 13.54 1.96
CA GLY A 54 8.26 12.80 3.19
C GLY A 54 7.26 11.68 3.43
N ARG A 55 6.53 11.26 2.40
CA ARG A 55 5.54 10.20 2.53
C ARG A 55 6.15 8.87 2.13
N LEU A 56 5.61 7.82 2.71
CA LEU A 56 6.05 6.46 2.42
C LEU A 56 5.27 5.88 1.24
N THR A 57 5.99 5.23 0.33
CA THR A 57 5.38 4.34 -0.65
C THR A 57 5.80 2.92 -0.29
N LEU A 58 4.90 1.97 -0.50
CA LEU A 58 5.10 0.62 -0.02
C LEU A 58 5.45 -0.33 -1.17
N SER A 59 6.31 -1.31 -0.85
CA SER A 59 6.42 -2.50 -1.68
C SER A 59 5.28 -3.44 -1.31
N ILE A 60 5.15 -4.54 -2.04
CA ILE A 60 4.12 -5.51 -1.70
C ILE A 60 4.39 -6.13 -0.32
N ALA A 61 5.66 -6.30 0.05
CA ALA A 61 6.01 -6.81 1.37
C ALA A 61 5.58 -5.83 2.46
N GLY A 62 5.82 -4.54 2.24
CA GLY A 62 5.37 -3.53 3.19
C GLY A 62 3.86 -3.44 3.25
N ALA A 63 3.20 -3.55 2.11
CA ALA A 63 1.75 -3.51 2.07
C ALA A 63 1.14 -4.67 2.85
N ALA A 64 1.74 -5.86 2.75
CA ALA A 64 1.26 -7.01 3.50
C ALA A 64 1.34 -6.78 5.01
N ARG A 65 2.43 -6.15 5.46
CA ARG A 65 2.57 -5.84 6.87
C ARG A 65 1.59 -4.76 7.30
N LEU A 66 1.39 -3.74 6.48
CA LEU A 66 0.45 -2.68 6.80
C LEU A 66 -0.97 -3.23 6.88
N ARG A 67 -1.33 -4.14 5.98
CA ARG A 67 -2.65 -4.75 5.99
C ARG A 67 -2.96 -5.39 7.33
N GLU A 68 -1.96 -6.00 7.95
CA GLU A 68 -2.15 -6.62 9.25
C GLU A 68 -2.08 -5.64 10.40
N ALA A 69 -1.42 -4.51 10.18
CA ALA A 69 -1.22 -3.53 11.24
C ALA A 69 -2.43 -2.63 11.46
N ILE A 70 -3.21 -2.37 10.41
CA ILE A 70 -4.36 -1.48 10.50
C ILE A 70 -5.62 -2.24 10.08
N ALA A 71 -6.71 -1.91 10.76
CA ALA A 71 -7.97 -2.63 10.55
C ALA A 71 -8.69 -2.14 9.29
N PRO A 72 -9.39 -3.04 8.57
CA PRO A 72 -10.22 -2.58 7.47
C PRO A 72 -11.29 -1.63 8.00
N PRO A 73 -11.77 -0.70 7.18
CA PRO A 73 -11.47 -0.52 5.77
C PRO A 73 -10.31 0.46 5.51
N ALA A 74 -9.54 0.82 6.51
CA ALA A 74 -8.52 1.86 6.39
C ALA A 74 -7.59 1.58 5.20
N TYR A 75 -7.53 2.54 4.29
CA TYR A 75 -6.68 2.52 3.09
C TYR A 75 -6.94 1.37 2.14
N ARG A 76 -8.07 0.65 2.29
CA ARG A 76 -8.41 -0.46 1.41
C ARG A 76 -9.26 -0.03 0.24
N VAL A 77 -8.95 -0.59 -0.93
CA VAL A 77 -9.76 -0.47 -2.14
C VAL A 77 -10.17 -1.90 -2.50
N GLY A 78 -11.45 -2.20 -2.36
CA GLY A 78 -11.98 -3.53 -2.64
C GLY A 78 -12.23 -3.73 -4.12
N ILE A 79 -11.77 -4.86 -4.65
CA ILE A 79 -11.79 -5.14 -6.08
C ILE A 79 -12.85 -6.19 -6.38
N ASP A 80 -13.54 -6.00 -7.50
CA ASP A 80 -14.53 -6.95 -8.00
C ASP A 80 -13.89 -8.33 -8.16
N PRO A 81 -14.48 -9.38 -7.59
CA PRO A 81 -13.90 -10.72 -7.66
C PRO A 81 -13.65 -11.21 -9.08
N SER A 82 -14.45 -10.75 -10.06
CA SER A 82 -14.31 -11.21 -11.43
C SER A 82 -12.98 -10.79 -12.06
N VAL A 83 -12.32 -9.76 -11.54
CA VAL A 83 -11.06 -9.27 -12.09
C VAL A 83 -9.92 -9.36 -11.09
N SER A 84 -10.16 -9.88 -9.90
CA SER A 84 -9.15 -9.80 -8.85
C SER A 84 -7.88 -10.57 -9.21
N GLU A 85 -7.95 -11.65 -9.96
CA GLU A 85 -6.74 -12.38 -10.33
C GLU A 85 -5.87 -11.65 -11.34
N PHE A 86 -6.41 -10.64 -12.03
CA PHE A 86 -5.64 -9.86 -12.98
C PHE A 86 -4.96 -8.65 -12.37
N ILE A 87 -5.43 -8.22 -11.21
CA ILE A 87 -4.96 -6.99 -10.57
C ILE A 87 -3.48 -7.05 -10.20
N PRO A 88 -2.94 -8.18 -9.70
CA PRO A 88 -1.52 -8.17 -9.31
C PRO A 88 -0.56 -7.87 -10.45
N LYS A 89 -0.95 -8.15 -11.69
CA LYS A 89 -0.11 -7.90 -12.85
C LYS A 89 -0.48 -6.62 -13.58
N ALA A 90 -1.53 -5.95 -13.16
CA ALA A 90 -2.00 -4.74 -13.83
C ALA A 90 -1.17 -3.54 -13.39
N LYS A 91 -1.16 -2.52 -14.23
CA LYS A 91 -0.52 -1.25 -13.89
C LYS A 91 -1.52 -0.21 -13.43
N THR A 92 -2.79 -0.44 -13.70
CA THR A 92 -3.85 0.51 -13.36
C THR A 92 -5.04 -0.26 -12.82
N GLY A 93 -5.58 0.22 -11.70
CA GLY A 93 -6.87 -0.24 -11.20
C GLY A 93 -7.92 0.74 -11.64
N PHE A 94 -8.92 0.26 -12.41
CA PHE A 94 -9.94 1.14 -12.96
C PHE A 94 -11.11 1.26 -12.00
N ALA A 95 -11.74 2.43 -12.01
CA ALA A 95 -12.86 2.71 -11.11
C ALA A 95 -14.00 1.71 -11.28
N LYS A 96 -14.24 1.24 -12.50
CA LYS A 96 -15.33 0.31 -12.76
C LYS A 96 -15.17 -1.02 -12.04
N HIS A 97 -13.95 -1.35 -11.59
CA HIS A 97 -13.67 -2.59 -10.89
C HIS A 97 -13.63 -2.43 -9.39
N VAL A 98 -13.82 -1.23 -8.88
CA VAL A 98 -13.82 -0.97 -7.44
C VAL A 98 -15.22 -1.18 -6.91
N VAL A 99 -15.36 -2.11 -5.97
CA VAL A 99 -16.66 -2.41 -5.36
C VAL A 99 -16.79 -1.85 -3.95
N ALA A 100 -15.67 -1.49 -3.33
CA ALA A 100 -15.67 -0.88 -2.01
C ALA A 100 -14.41 -0.04 -1.88
N ALA A 101 -14.47 1.01 -1.08
CA ALA A 101 -13.29 1.84 -0.84
C ALA A 101 -13.46 2.54 0.49
N ASP A 102 -12.34 2.69 1.21
CA ASP A 102 -12.32 3.49 2.42
C ASP A 102 -12.70 4.92 2.07
N PRO A 103 -13.76 5.48 2.68
CA PRO A 103 -14.15 6.86 2.37
C PRO A 103 -13.11 7.90 2.78
N GLY A 104 -12.15 7.53 3.63
CA GLY A 104 -11.09 8.44 4.03
C GLY A 104 -9.95 8.56 3.05
N ILE A 105 -9.92 7.73 2.00
CA ILE A 105 -8.87 7.79 1.00
C ILE A 105 -8.97 9.09 0.20
N ARG A 106 -7.82 9.72 -0.01
CA ARG A 106 -7.71 10.92 -0.85
C ARG A 106 -6.78 10.64 -2.01
N ALA A 107 -6.96 11.39 -3.09
CA ALA A 107 -6.04 11.28 -4.22
C ALA A 107 -4.62 11.54 -3.73
N GLY A 108 -3.70 10.70 -4.15
CA GLY A 108 -2.31 10.76 -3.72
C GLY A 108 -1.97 9.83 -2.56
N ASP A 109 -2.96 9.28 -1.89
CA ASP A 109 -2.70 8.36 -0.78
C ASP A 109 -2.18 7.03 -1.28
N GLU A 110 -1.34 6.42 -0.44
CA GLU A 110 -0.90 5.04 -0.67
C GLU A 110 -2.02 4.11 -0.22
N VAL A 111 -2.41 3.17 -1.08
CA VAL A 111 -3.57 2.33 -0.81
C VAL A 111 -3.26 0.86 -1.07
N LEU A 112 -4.09 0.00 -0.48
CA LEU A 112 -4.02 -1.45 -0.63
C LEU A 112 -5.22 -1.90 -1.46
N LEU A 113 -4.98 -2.66 -2.52
CA LEU A 113 -6.06 -3.27 -3.30
C LEU A 113 -6.27 -4.67 -2.77
N VAL A 114 -7.49 -4.96 -2.38
CA VAL A 114 -7.80 -6.19 -1.64
C VAL A 114 -9.02 -6.88 -2.20
N THR A 115 -9.13 -8.18 -1.88
CA THR A 115 -10.33 -8.95 -2.19
C THR A 115 -11.40 -8.66 -1.13
N GLY A 116 -12.59 -9.21 -1.33
CA GLY A 116 -13.66 -9.07 -0.35
C GLY A 116 -13.32 -9.63 1.01
N GLU A 117 -12.38 -10.56 1.06
CA GLU A 117 -11.93 -11.17 2.32
C GLU A 117 -10.66 -10.54 2.84
N ASP A 118 -10.34 -9.33 2.35
CA ASP A 118 -9.17 -8.57 2.75
C ASP A 118 -7.84 -9.22 2.34
N GLY A 119 -7.87 -10.07 1.32
CA GLY A 119 -6.65 -10.63 0.76
C GLY A 119 -5.94 -9.59 -0.09
N LEU A 120 -4.65 -9.39 0.15
CA LEU A 120 -3.89 -8.36 -0.54
C LEU A 120 -3.63 -8.77 -1.99
N LEU A 121 -3.97 -7.88 -2.92
CA LEU A 121 -3.72 -8.09 -4.35
C LEU A 121 -2.57 -7.23 -4.84
N ALA A 122 -2.53 -5.98 -4.44
CA ALA A 122 -1.55 -5.03 -4.94
C ALA A 122 -1.53 -3.80 -4.06
N THR A 123 -0.54 -2.95 -4.28
CA THR A 123 -0.45 -1.66 -3.62
C THR A 123 -0.10 -0.60 -4.64
N GLY A 124 -0.50 0.62 -4.38
CA GLY A 124 -0.22 1.73 -5.28
C GLY A 124 -0.73 3.04 -4.73
N THR A 125 -0.85 4.01 -5.62
CA THR A 125 -1.24 5.37 -5.28
C THR A 125 -2.64 5.64 -5.79
N ALA A 126 -3.51 6.15 -4.92
CA ALA A 126 -4.86 6.51 -5.32
C ALA A 126 -4.82 7.71 -6.25
N LEU A 127 -5.55 7.63 -7.34
CA LEU A 127 -5.73 8.74 -8.28
C LEU A 127 -7.02 9.48 -8.02
N LEU A 128 -7.96 8.83 -7.34
CA LEU A 128 -9.25 9.38 -6.96
C LEU A 128 -9.44 9.19 -5.47
N SER A 129 -10.33 9.98 -4.89
CA SER A 129 -10.73 9.74 -3.50
C SER A 129 -11.57 8.47 -3.42
N GLY A 130 -11.73 7.93 -2.20
CA GLY A 130 -12.54 6.73 -2.02
C GLY A 130 -13.95 6.89 -2.54
N GLY A 131 -14.57 8.03 -2.27
CA GLY A 131 -15.92 8.30 -2.75
C GLY A 131 -15.98 8.40 -4.26
N GLU A 132 -14.97 9.01 -4.88
CA GLU A 132 -14.93 9.13 -6.34
C GLU A 132 -14.75 7.79 -7.01
N MET A 133 -13.96 6.90 -6.40
CA MET A 133 -13.77 5.56 -6.97
C MET A 133 -15.09 4.82 -7.11
N LEU A 134 -15.98 5.01 -6.16
CA LEU A 134 -17.28 4.35 -6.17
C LEU A 134 -18.30 5.07 -7.05
N SER A 135 -18.11 6.37 -7.25
CA SER A 135 -19.03 7.17 -8.04
C SER A 135 -18.77 7.08 -9.53
N PHE A 136 -17.51 6.94 -9.92
CA PHE A 136 -17.13 6.88 -11.33
C PHE A 136 -17.19 5.42 -11.79
N ASN A 137 -17.64 5.21 -13.02
CA ASN A 137 -17.67 3.87 -13.59
C ASN A 137 -16.73 3.74 -14.78
N TYR A 138 -15.78 4.66 -14.90
CA TYR A 138 -14.74 4.61 -15.93
C TYR A 138 -13.51 5.36 -15.43
N GLY A 139 -12.39 5.12 -16.09
CA GLY A 139 -11.16 5.83 -15.81
C GLY A 139 -10.35 5.19 -14.72
N PRO A 140 -9.09 5.62 -14.57
CA PRO A 140 -8.19 5.03 -13.59
C PRO A 140 -8.51 5.53 -12.19
N ALA A 141 -8.52 4.61 -11.23
CA ALA A 141 -8.73 4.92 -9.83
C ALA A 141 -7.46 4.81 -9.02
N VAL A 142 -6.60 3.83 -9.35
CA VAL A 142 -5.36 3.58 -8.62
C VAL A 142 -4.25 3.31 -9.62
N LYS A 143 -3.09 3.93 -9.39
CA LYS A 143 -1.89 3.58 -10.15
C LYS A 143 -1.17 2.49 -9.36
N ILE A 144 -1.16 1.27 -9.89
CA ILE A 144 -0.61 0.11 -9.21
C ILE A 144 0.90 0.13 -9.35
N ARG A 145 1.60 -0.03 -8.23
CA ARG A 145 3.05 -0.04 -8.20
C ARG A 145 3.59 -1.45 -8.16
N GLU A 146 3.05 -2.28 -7.26
CA GLU A 146 3.47 -3.66 -7.13
C GLU A 146 2.27 -4.52 -6.84
N GLY A 147 2.26 -5.73 -7.40
CA GLY A 147 1.25 -6.72 -7.11
C GLY A 147 1.86 -7.90 -6.38
N ARG A 148 1.01 -8.66 -5.71
CA ARG A 148 1.47 -9.90 -5.07
C ARG A 148 1.96 -10.84 -6.16
N GLU A 149 2.94 -11.66 -5.81
CA GLU A 149 3.43 -12.65 -6.75
C GLU A 149 2.46 -13.80 -6.79
N SER A 150 1.91 -14.04 -7.95
CA SER A 150 1.02 -15.15 -8.12
C SER A 150 1.75 -16.43 -8.29
N GLY A 151 1.74 -17.35 -8.45
CA GLY A 151 2.50 -18.52 -8.71
C GLY A 151 3.49 -18.87 -7.65
N CYS A 152 4.29 -17.89 -7.32
CA CYS A 152 5.32 -18.10 -6.34
C CYS A 152 4.79 -18.60 -5.04
N SER A 153 3.69 -18.04 -4.61
CA SER A 153 3.16 -18.37 -3.31
C SER A 153 2.47 -19.70 -3.28
N GLN A 154 1.98 -20.18 -4.38
CA GLN A 154 1.24 -21.42 -4.33
C GLN A 154 2.09 -22.63 -4.30
N GLU A 155 3.21 -22.58 -4.93
CA GLU A 155 4.00 -23.79 -4.97
C GLU A 155 4.73 -24.03 -3.72
N LYS A 156 4.74 -23.09 -2.84
CA LYS A 156 5.46 -23.30 -1.60
C LYS A 156 4.54 -23.79 -0.54
#